data_c7ba0ceac9dbf2b3db706b96fac56cf0
#
_entry.id   c7ba0ceac9dbf2b3db706b96fac56cf0
#
_cell.length_a   1.000
_cell.length_b   1.000
_cell.length_c   1.000
_cell.angle_alpha   90.00
_cell.angle_beta   90.00
_cell.angle_gamma   90.00
#
_symmetry.space_group_name_H-M   'P 1'
#
loop_
_entity.id
_entity.type
_entity.pdbx_description
1 polymer ?
#
loop_
_entity_poly.entity_id
_entity_poly.type
_entity_poly.pdbx_seq_one_letter_code
_entity_poly.pdbx_strand_id
1 'polypeptide(L)'
;MLWLFLSILFAQEPLAEPPLGEVLSAAEQQQLVYETAKILRCPTCQGVSVADSGADGAKAMKARISELVSLGYTSDQILDYFVSKYGEWILLRPTEEHYFLWMAPVFFLLMGGGVIVLRKRGSQENQSQPIPLCEVTTYRESILKELDGD
;
A
#
# COMPACT_ATOMS: atom_id res chain seq x y z
N MET A 1 42.01 -14.66 -6.74
CA MET A 1 41.18 -14.88 -7.94
C MET A 1 39.66 -14.84 -7.63
N LEU A 2 39.20 -15.33 -6.51
CA LEU A 2 37.76 -15.31 -6.16
C LEU A 2 37.20 -13.89 -5.96
N TRP A 3 37.98 -12.93 -5.51
CA TRP A 3 37.58 -11.54 -5.32
C TRP A 3 37.38 -10.74 -6.61
N LEU A 4 38.11 -11.09 -7.67
CA LEU A 4 37.93 -10.49 -9.01
C LEU A 4 36.61 -10.96 -9.69
N PHE A 5 36.17 -12.19 -9.42
CA PHE A 5 34.90 -12.69 -9.91
C PHE A 5 33.69 -12.04 -9.20
N LEU A 6 33.83 -11.70 -7.92
CA LEU A 6 32.77 -11.03 -7.14
C LEU A 6 32.58 -9.58 -7.56
N SER A 7 33.62 -8.90 -8.05
CA SER A 7 33.52 -7.52 -8.52
C SER A 7 32.80 -7.38 -9.87
N ILE A 8 32.78 -8.42 -10.69
CA ILE A 8 32.11 -8.41 -12.01
C ILE A 8 30.59 -8.61 -11.86
N LEU A 9 30.14 -9.25 -10.78
CA LEU A 9 28.72 -9.47 -10.51
C LEU A 9 27.97 -8.21 -10.01
N PHE A 10 28.70 -7.18 -9.57
CA PHE A 10 28.10 -5.94 -9.04
C PHE A 10 28.01 -4.79 -10.04
N ALA A 11 28.48 -4.97 -11.27
CA ALA A 11 28.47 -3.94 -12.32
C ALA A 11 27.33 -4.11 -13.33
N GLN A 12 26.19 -4.67 -12.91
CA GLN A 12 24.99 -4.66 -13.76
C GLN A 12 24.32 -3.29 -13.61
N GLU A 13 24.53 -2.44 -14.60
CA GLU A 13 23.74 -1.21 -14.73
C GLU A 13 22.26 -1.58 -14.95
N PRO A 14 21.34 -0.89 -14.26
CA PRO A 14 19.90 -1.19 -14.29
C PRO A 14 19.20 -0.93 -15.63
N LEU A 15 19.94 -0.50 -16.65
CA LEU A 15 19.46 -0.31 -18.02
C LEU A 15 20.04 -1.37 -18.99
N ALA A 16 20.12 -2.61 -18.56
CA ALA A 16 20.60 -3.72 -19.40
C ALA A 16 19.60 -4.11 -20.50
N GLU A 17 18.34 -3.66 -20.44
CA GLU A 17 17.37 -3.93 -21.50
C GLU A 17 17.41 -2.87 -22.61
N PRO A 18 17.36 -3.32 -23.89
CA PRO A 18 17.31 -2.39 -25.00
C PRO A 18 16.03 -1.56 -24.99
N PRO A 19 16.03 -0.35 -25.54
CA PRO A 19 14.84 0.48 -25.62
C PRO A 19 13.75 -0.22 -26.46
N LEU A 20 12.56 -0.32 -25.89
CA LEU A 20 11.40 -0.99 -26.52
C LEU A 20 10.51 0.01 -27.30
N GLY A 21 10.80 1.30 -27.18
CA GLY A 21 9.98 2.36 -27.77
C GLY A 21 10.41 2.78 -29.17
N GLU A 22 9.45 3.23 -29.97
CA GLU A 22 9.71 3.92 -31.24
C GLU A 22 10.23 5.35 -30.98
N VAL A 23 10.99 5.89 -31.95
CA VAL A 23 11.44 7.29 -31.88
C VAL A 23 10.25 8.22 -32.03
N LEU A 24 9.80 8.77 -30.90
CA LEU A 24 8.68 9.69 -30.81
C LEU A 24 8.98 11.06 -31.40
N SER A 25 7.97 11.77 -31.88
CA SER A 25 8.10 13.17 -32.25
C SER A 25 8.48 14.05 -31.03
N ALA A 26 9.08 15.23 -31.28
CA ALA A 26 9.52 16.10 -30.20
C ALA A 26 8.41 16.50 -29.21
N ALA A 27 7.16 16.64 -29.69
CA ALA A 27 6.01 16.96 -28.84
C ALA A 27 5.61 15.76 -27.95
N GLU A 28 5.59 14.57 -28.52
CA GLU A 28 5.30 13.34 -27.77
C GLU A 28 6.39 13.03 -26.74
N GLN A 29 7.67 13.28 -27.08
CA GLN A 29 8.77 13.14 -26.13
C GLN A 29 8.59 14.06 -24.91
N GLN A 30 8.22 15.34 -25.13
CA GLN A 30 7.99 16.29 -24.03
C GLN A 30 6.82 15.87 -23.16
N GLN A 31 5.74 15.35 -23.75
CA GLN A 31 4.60 14.85 -23.02
C GLN A 31 5.00 13.62 -22.19
N LEU A 32 5.72 12.67 -22.77
CA LEU A 32 6.19 11.48 -22.07
C LEU A 32 7.12 11.82 -20.90
N VAL A 33 8.03 12.78 -21.09
CA VAL A 33 8.90 13.30 -20.02
C VAL A 33 8.07 13.89 -18.89
N TYR A 34 7.05 14.69 -19.20
CA TYR A 34 6.19 15.33 -18.20
C TYR A 34 5.37 14.30 -17.43
N GLU A 35 4.72 13.35 -18.13
CA GLU A 35 3.90 12.30 -17.51
C GLU A 35 4.77 11.38 -16.61
N THR A 36 5.94 10.98 -17.08
CA THR A 36 6.87 10.17 -16.27
C THR A 36 7.38 10.95 -15.05
N ALA A 37 7.75 12.21 -15.22
CA ALA A 37 8.21 13.06 -14.12
C ALA A 37 7.12 13.33 -13.07
N LYS A 38 5.85 13.27 -13.45
CA LYS A 38 4.70 13.47 -12.57
C LYS A 38 4.47 12.27 -11.62
N ILE A 39 4.87 11.08 -12.04
CA ILE A 39 4.75 9.85 -11.24
C ILE A 39 5.90 9.74 -10.22
N LEU A 40 7.03 10.40 -10.49
CA LEU A 40 8.23 10.34 -9.65
C LEU A 40 8.22 11.40 -8.56
N ARG A 41 8.57 10.99 -7.35
CA ARG A 41 8.75 11.86 -6.18
C ARG A 41 10.13 12.50 -6.21
N CYS A 42 10.20 13.80 -5.97
CA CYS A 42 11.47 14.48 -5.81
C CYS A 42 12.06 14.19 -4.40
N PRO A 43 13.21 13.54 -4.27
CA PRO A 43 13.76 13.14 -2.98
C PRO A 43 14.15 14.33 -2.08
N THR A 44 14.42 15.49 -2.65
CA THR A 44 14.83 16.72 -1.93
C THR A 44 13.69 17.73 -1.73
N CYS A 45 12.46 17.41 -2.15
CA CYS A 45 11.36 18.36 -2.26
C CYS A 45 10.12 18.00 -1.43
N GLN A 46 10.24 17.51 -0.24
CA GLN A 46 9.14 17.26 0.70
C GLN A 46 7.89 16.55 0.10
N GLY A 47 8.10 15.61 -0.84
CA GLY A 47 7.02 14.80 -1.41
C GLY A 47 6.31 15.38 -2.64
N VAL A 48 6.79 16.48 -3.19
CA VAL A 48 6.30 17.05 -4.48
C VAL A 48 6.79 16.20 -5.64
N SER A 49 6.03 16.16 -6.75
CA SER A 49 6.45 15.46 -7.97
C SER A 49 7.70 16.10 -8.60
N VAL A 50 8.47 15.29 -9.32
CA VAL A 50 9.60 15.80 -10.10
C VAL A 50 9.10 16.82 -11.15
N ALA A 51 7.91 16.60 -11.73
CA ALA A 51 7.34 17.51 -12.74
C ALA A 51 7.10 18.92 -12.16
N ASP A 52 6.53 19.00 -10.95
CA ASP A 52 6.08 20.26 -10.35
C ASP A 52 7.19 20.98 -9.56
N SER A 53 8.30 20.29 -9.31
CA SER A 53 9.40 20.86 -8.53
C SER A 53 10.37 21.67 -9.39
N GLY A 54 10.76 22.84 -8.88
CA GLY A 54 11.82 23.69 -9.42
C GLY A 54 13.21 23.47 -8.82
N ALA A 55 13.35 22.54 -7.85
CA ALA A 55 14.62 22.26 -7.19
C ALA A 55 15.65 21.68 -8.16
N ASP A 56 16.95 21.93 -7.88
CA ASP A 56 18.02 21.48 -8.79
C ASP A 56 18.07 19.94 -8.91
N GLY A 57 17.74 19.21 -7.84
CA GLY A 57 17.59 17.76 -7.90
C GLY A 57 16.48 17.31 -8.85
N ALA A 58 15.33 17.99 -8.86
CA ALA A 58 14.24 17.71 -9.79
C ALA A 58 14.60 18.06 -11.25
N LYS A 59 15.34 19.16 -11.45
CA LYS A 59 15.85 19.52 -12.79
C LYS A 59 16.80 18.46 -13.33
N ALA A 60 17.73 17.97 -12.49
CA ALA A 60 18.64 16.91 -12.88
C ALA A 60 17.90 15.61 -13.23
N MET A 61 16.87 15.23 -12.46
CA MET A 61 16.03 14.09 -12.77
C MET A 61 15.26 14.28 -14.09
N LYS A 62 14.65 15.44 -14.32
CA LYS A 62 13.98 15.76 -15.59
C LYS A 62 14.93 15.66 -16.80
N ALA A 63 16.15 16.17 -16.66
CA ALA A 63 17.16 16.07 -17.71
C ALA A 63 17.50 14.59 -18.01
N ARG A 64 17.64 13.77 -16.97
CA ARG A 64 17.89 12.33 -17.15
C ARG A 64 16.70 11.60 -17.78
N ILE A 65 15.48 11.92 -17.40
CA ILE A 65 14.27 11.38 -18.04
C ILE A 65 14.25 11.76 -19.53
N SER A 66 14.51 13.03 -19.85
CA SER A 66 14.52 13.52 -21.24
C SER A 66 15.59 12.80 -22.09
N GLU A 67 16.75 12.55 -21.51
CA GLU A 67 17.81 11.78 -22.18
C GLU A 67 17.34 10.33 -22.47
N LEU A 68 16.77 9.64 -21.48
CA LEU A 68 16.29 8.27 -21.66
C LEU A 68 15.15 8.20 -22.69
N VAL A 69 14.21 9.14 -22.68
CA VAL A 69 13.14 9.24 -23.68
C VAL A 69 13.73 9.46 -25.08
N SER A 70 14.76 10.29 -25.23
CA SER A 70 15.42 10.51 -26.51
C SER A 70 16.15 9.26 -27.04
N LEU A 71 16.56 8.37 -26.15
CA LEU A 71 17.16 7.08 -26.49
C LEU A 71 16.10 6.01 -26.83
N GLY A 72 14.81 6.32 -26.72
CA GLY A 72 13.71 5.40 -27.04
C GLY A 72 13.27 4.49 -25.89
N TYR A 73 13.61 4.83 -24.64
CA TYR A 73 13.09 4.08 -23.47
C TYR A 73 11.64 4.44 -23.19
N THR A 74 10.85 3.42 -22.82
CA THR A 74 9.45 3.60 -22.43
C THR A 74 9.34 4.16 -21.01
N SER A 75 8.17 4.72 -20.67
CA SER A 75 7.90 5.22 -19.31
C SER A 75 8.19 4.18 -18.24
N ASP A 76 7.74 2.92 -18.44
CA ASP A 76 7.91 1.85 -17.47
C ASP A 76 9.39 1.51 -17.25
N GLN A 77 10.17 1.40 -18.31
CA GLN A 77 11.63 1.19 -18.20
C GLN A 77 12.34 2.33 -17.46
N ILE A 78 11.89 3.57 -17.68
CA ILE A 78 12.43 4.74 -16.98
C ILE A 78 12.04 4.70 -15.50
N LEU A 79 10.80 4.33 -15.16
CA LEU A 79 10.37 4.18 -13.77
C LEU A 79 11.18 3.08 -13.06
N ASP A 80 11.37 1.92 -13.69
CA ASP A 80 12.17 0.82 -13.16
C ASP A 80 13.62 1.23 -12.92
N TYR A 81 14.20 2.02 -13.81
CA TYR A 81 15.52 2.61 -13.63
C TYR A 81 15.59 3.46 -12.35
N PHE A 82 14.61 4.34 -12.12
CA PHE A 82 14.60 5.17 -10.93
C PHE A 82 14.30 4.36 -9.66
N VAL A 83 13.42 3.37 -9.74
CA VAL A 83 13.14 2.45 -8.63
C VAL A 83 14.39 1.65 -8.24
N SER A 84 15.16 1.16 -9.20
CA SER A 84 16.40 0.43 -8.92
C SER A 84 17.47 1.30 -8.26
N LYS A 85 17.50 2.60 -8.56
CA LYS A 85 18.48 3.56 -8.00
C LYS A 85 18.08 4.13 -6.64
N TYR A 86 16.78 4.39 -6.44
CA TYR A 86 16.27 5.13 -5.29
C TYR A 86 15.35 4.29 -4.39
N GLY A 87 14.89 3.14 -4.86
CA GLY A 87 13.90 2.30 -4.19
C GLY A 87 12.45 2.68 -4.56
N GLU A 88 11.49 1.82 -4.20
CA GLU A 88 10.06 1.98 -4.55
C GLU A 88 9.41 3.26 -4.00
N TRP A 89 9.94 3.81 -2.90
CA TRP A 89 9.45 5.05 -2.31
C TRP A 89 9.52 6.26 -3.23
N ILE A 90 10.29 6.18 -4.35
CA ILE A 90 10.40 7.22 -5.37
C ILE A 90 9.12 7.38 -6.18
N LEU A 91 8.24 6.37 -6.20
CA LEU A 91 6.97 6.42 -6.88
C LEU A 91 5.92 7.15 -6.03
N LEU A 92 5.17 8.08 -6.64
CA LEU A 92 4.04 8.75 -5.99
C LEU A 92 2.79 7.87 -5.93
N ARG A 93 2.70 6.86 -6.79
CA ARG A 93 1.62 5.87 -6.77
C ARG A 93 2.15 4.57 -6.17
N PRO A 94 1.45 3.98 -5.19
CA PRO A 94 1.79 2.64 -4.72
C PRO A 94 1.65 1.67 -5.89
N THR A 95 2.64 0.79 -6.03
CA THR A 95 2.56 -0.34 -6.96
C THR A 95 1.34 -1.20 -6.62
N GLU A 96 0.64 -1.70 -7.63
CA GLU A 96 -0.59 -2.50 -7.49
C GLU A 96 -0.38 -3.81 -6.72
N GLU A 97 0.86 -4.24 -6.54
CA GLU A 97 1.24 -5.43 -5.78
C GLU A 97 0.81 -5.37 -4.30
N HIS A 98 0.56 -4.19 -3.74
CA HIS A 98 0.12 -4.01 -2.36
C HIS A 98 -1.40 -4.18 -2.16
N TYR A 99 -2.14 -4.53 -3.21
CA TYR A 99 -3.60 -4.79 -3.11
C TYR A 99 -3.92 -5.89 -2.08
N PHE A 100 -3.09 -6.91 -1.97
CA PHE A 100 -3.22 -7.96 -0.96
C PHE A 100 -3.16 -7.42 0.47
N LEU A 101 -2.37 -6.39 0.73
CA LEU A 101 -2.25 -5.79 2.06
C LEU A 101 -3.54 -5.08 2.47
N TRP A 102 -4.25 -4.49 1.51
CA TRP A 102 -5.54 -3.83 1.74
C TRP A 102 -6.70 -4.82 1.88
N MET A 103 -6.59 -6.00 1.28
CA MET A 103 -7.59 -7.07 1.41
C MET A 103 -7.48 -7.83 2.73
N ALA A 104 -6.30 -7.85 3.36
CA ALA A 104 -6.08 -8.57 4.62
C ALA A 104 -7.03 -8.12 5.76
N PRO A 105 -7.21 -6.82 6.08
CA PRO A 105 -8.12 -6.41 7.15
C PRO A 105 -9.58 -6.76 6.87
N VAL A 106 -10.01 -6.72 5.60
CA VAL A 106 -11.37 -7.10 5.21
C VAL A 106 -11.59 -8.61 5.45
N PHE A 107 -10.61 -9.43 5.10
CA PHE A 107 -10.66 -10.87 5.34
C PHE A 107 -10.74 -11.22 6.84
N PHE A 108 -9.94 -10.55 7.69
CA PHE A 108 -9.97 -10.73 9.13
C PHE A 108 -11.31 -10.28 9.75
N LEU A 109 -11.89 -9.18 9.25
CA LEU A 109 -13.21 -8.71 9.70
C LEU A 109 -14.32 -9.71 9.35
N LEU A 110 -14.31 -10.27 8.16
CA LEU A 110 -15.31 -11.26 7.72
C LEU A 110 -15.15 -12.56 8.50
N MET A 111 -13.93 -13.05 8.71
CA MET A 111 -13.68 -14.26 9.47
C MET A 111 -14.01 -14.09 10.96
N GLY A 112 -13.57 -12.99 11.59
CA GLY A 112 -13.85 -12.68 12.98
C GLY A 112 -15.34 -12.42 13.23
N GLY A 113 -15.99 -11.65 12.38
CA GLY A 113 -17.43 -11.38 12.42
C GLY A 113 -18.25 -12.66 12.22
N GLY A 114 -17.85 -13.52 11.30
CA GLY A 114 -18.48 -14.82 11.09
C GLY A 114 -18.44 -15.72 12.32
N VAL A 115 -17.30 -15.82 12.99
CA VAL A 115 -17.14 -16.59 14.22
C VAL A 115 -18.03 -16.04 15.35
N ILE A 116 -18.12 -14.71 15.49
CA ILE A 116 -18.98 -14.08 16.51
C ILE A 116 -20.46 -14.37 16.25
N VAL A 117 -20.90 -14.27 14.99
CA VAL A 117 -22.29 -14.57 14.60
C VAL A 117 -22.64 -16.04 14.83
N LEU A 118 -21.74 -16.96 14.46
CA LEU A 118 -21.92 -18.39 14.68
C LEU A 118 -21.99 -18.74 16.18
N ARG A 119 -21.12 -18.12 16.99
CA ARG A 119 -21.16 -18.30 18.46
C ARG A 119 -22.43 -17.73 19.06
N LYS A 120 -22.93 -16.56 18.62
CA LYS A 120 -24.20 -16.01 19.10
C LYS A 120 -25.40 -16.88 18.73
N ARG A 121 -25.43 -17.46 17.52
CA ARG A 121 -26.51 -18.41 17.14
C ARG A 121 -26.51 -19.65 18.00
N GLY A 122 -25.35 -20.22 18.36
CA GLY A 122 -25.26 -21.36 19.26
C GLY A 122 -25.59 -21.04 20.72
N SER A 123 -25.40 -19.78 21.15
CA SER A 123 -25.71 -19.35 22.55
C SER A 123 -27.19 -19.01 22.76
N GLN A 124 -27.94 -18.68 21.72
CA GLN A 124 -29.37 -18.34 21.86
C GLN A 124 -30.25 -19.59 22.07
N GLU A 125 -29.81 -20.73 21.61
CA GLU A 125 -30.55 -21.99 21.81
C GLU A 125 -30.50 -22.49 23.25
N ASN A 126 -29.53 -22.02 24.05
CA ASN A 126 -29.38 -22.43 25.47
C ASN A 126 -29.91 -21.38 26.47
N GLN A 127 -30.46 -20.25 26.04
CA GLN A 127 -30.99 -19.19 26.92
C GLN A 127 -32.52 -19.13 26.99
N SER A 128 -33.23 -20.05 26.38
CA SER A 128 -34.68 -20.15 26.50
C SER A 128 -35.14 -21.13 27.61
N GLN A 129 -34.38 -21.25 28.68
CA GLN A 129 -34.96 -21.79 29.91
C GLN A 129 -35.73 -20.65 30.58
N PRO A 130 -37.07 -20.78 30.70
CA PRO A 130 -37.84 -19.80 31.45
C PRO A 130 -37.38 -19.88 32.92
N ILE A 131 -36.98 -18.72 33.46
CA ILE A 131 -36.64 -18.58 34.86
C ILE A 131 -37.84 -19.13 35.66
N PRO A 132 -37.66 -20.16 36.49
CA PRO A 132 -38.78 -20.72 37.25
C PRO A 132 -39.38 -19.64 38.16
N LEU A 133 -40.68 -19.43 38.04
CA LEU A 133 -41.43 -18.39 38.76
C LEU A 133 -41.20 -18.44 40.29
N CYS A 134 -40.77 -19.59 40.82
CA CYS A 134 -40.47 -19.74 42.24
C CYS A 134 -39.21 -18.97 42.68
N GLU A 135 -38.23 -18.78 41.78
CA GLU A 135 -37.00 -18.04 42.12
C GLU A 135 -37.22 -16.53 42.15
N VAL A 136 -38.11 -16.03 41.28
CA VAL A 136 -38.49 -14.60 41.24
C VAL A 136 -39.29 -14.22 42.48
N THR A 137 -40.17 -15.11 43.00
CA THR A 137 -40.93 -14.81 44.22
C THR A 137 -40.06 -14.78 45.46
N THR A 138 -39.08 -15.67 45.57
CA THR A 138 -38.12 -15.70 46.69
C THR A 138 -37.24 -14.45 46.72
N TYR A 139 -36.79 -13.99 45.54
CA TYR A 139 -35.99 -12.78 45.45
C TYR A 139 -36.80 -11.52 45.78
N ARG A 140 -38.05 -11.47 45.39
CA ARG A 140 -38.96 -10.37 45.73
C ARG A 140 -39.25 -10.29 47.24
N GLU A 141 -39.45 -11.39 47.91
CA GLU A 141 -39.67 -11.46 49.37
C GLU A 141 -38.42 -11.02 50.14
N SER A 142 -37.20 -11.35 49.67
CA SER A 142 -35.98 -10.91 50.31
C SER A 142 -35.80 -9.39 50.25
N ILE A 143 -36.12 -8.77 49.10
CA ILE A 143 -36.07 -7.31 48.96
C ILE A 143 -37.13 -6.59 49.83
N LEU A 144 -38.34 -7.10 49.88
CA LEU A 144 -39.38 -6.52 50.71
C LEU A 144 -39.02 -6.55 52.20
N LYS A 145 -38.34 -7.63 52.64
CA LYS A 145 -37.91 -7.76 54.03
C LYS A 145 -36.77 -6.81 54.42
N GLU A 146 -35.91 -6.44 53.45
CA GLU A 146 -34.88 -5.38 53.64
C GLU A 146 -35.48 -4.00 53.70
N LEU A 147 -36.59 -3.76 53.00
CA LEU A 147 -37.24 -2.41 52.96
C LEU A 147 -38.14 -2.19 54.15
N ASP A 148 -38.68 -3.24 54.82
CA ASP A 148 -39.54 -3.10 56.02
C ASP A 148 -38.74 -3.13 57.33
N GLY A 149 -37.43 -3.24 57.31
CA GLY A 149 -36.52 -3.42 58.44
C GLY A 149 -35.93 -2.10 59.02
N ASP A 150 -36.43 -0.90 58.70
CA ASP A 150 -36.04 0.40 59.30
C ASP A 150 -37.19 1.00 60.16
#